data_3fb01152af0bb741143c3ddf8787ea45
#
_entry.id   3fb01152af0bb741143c3ddf8787ea45
#
_cell.length_a   1.000
_cell.length_b   1.000
_cell.length_c   1.000
_cell.angle_alpha   90.00
_cell.angle_beta   90.00
_cell.angle_gamma   90.00
#
_symmetry.space_group_name_H-M   'P 1'
#
loop_
_entity.id
_entity.type
_entity.pdbx_description
1 polymer ?
#
loop_
_entity_poly.entity_id
_entity_poly.type
_entity_poly.pdbx_seq_one_letter_code
_entity_poly.pdbx_strand_id
1 'polypeptide(L)'
;MNGMRVLISPLSWGFGHAGRMIPLAMELERRGCEVVFAADAPLTEMIVRELPGIKTVEIPGLRIRYSRYLPQYVSIFLQLPVIVASAVREHATLRRLAKELDPMVIISDNRFGFCHKKIFSVYVTHQVRIAFPAFLAFLEPLAAWMHRMIISRYDLCLVPDY
;
A
#
# COMPACT_ATOMS: atom_id res chain seq x y z
N MET A 1 -23.64 -4.38 7.43
CA MET A 1 -22.45 -4.34 6.55
C MET A 1 -22.26 -5.65 5.76
N ASN A 2 -23.29 -6.54 5.82
CA ASN A 2 -23.21 -7.83 5.13
C ASN A 2 -23.07 -7.66 3.62
N GLY A 3 -22.02 -8.27 3.07
CA GLY A 3 -21.74 -8.27 1.62
C GLY A 3 -20.85 -7.12 1.11
N MET A 4 -20.35 -6.23 1.98
CA MET A 4 -19.38 -5.21 1.55
C MET A 4 -18.05 -5.87 1.19
N ARG A 5 -17.61 -5.69 -0.06
CA ARG A 5 -16.29 -6.18 -0.48
C ARG A 5 -15.22 -5.14 -0.25
N VAL A 6 -14.15 -5.55 0.42
CA VAL A 6 -13.00 -4.72 0.77
C VAL A 6 -11.75 -5.30 0.13
N LEU A 7 -11.06 -4.48 -0.68
CA LEU A 7 -9.78 -4.83 -1.30
C LEU A 7 -8.63 -4.24 -0.48
N ILE A 8 -7.78 -5.09 0.10
CA ILE A 8 -6.63 -4.67 0.91
C ILE A 8 -5.34 -4.92 0.13
N SER A 9 -4.48 -3.92 0.04
CA SER A 9 -3.19 -4.06 -0.64
C SER A 9 -2.03 -3.54 0.21
N PRO A 10 -1.30 -4.45 0.90
CA PRO A 10 -0.11 -4.10 1.65
C PRO A 10 1.09 -3.85 0.74
N LEU A 11 2.00 -2.95 1.16
CA LEU A 11 3.25 -2.70 0.46
C LEU A 11 4.20 -3.89 0.55
N SER A 12 4.87 -4.21 -0.55
CA SER A 12 5.78 -5.36 -0.69
C SER A 12 7.19 -5.14 -0.09
N TRP A 13 7.38 -4.16 0.80
CA TRP A 13 8.71 -3.82 1.36
C TRP A 13 9.03 -4.55 2.66
N GLY A 14 8.33 -5.64 2.94
CA GLY A 14 8.54 -6.46 4.11
C GLY A 14 7.25 -6.97 4.72
N PHE A 15 7.38 -7.96 5.59
CA PHE A 15 6.24 -8.65 6.19
C PHE A 15 5.45 -7.79 7.20
N GLY A 16 6.04 -6.71 7.71
CA GLY A 16 5.37 -5.82 8.66
C GLY A 16 4.10 -5.16 8.11
N HIS A 17 4.05 -4.86 6.81
CA HIS A 17 2.87 -4.31 6.16
C HIS A 17 1.73 -5.33 6.12
N ALA A 18 2.01 -6.56 5.73
CA ALA A 18 1.01 -7.63 5.76
C ALA A 18 0.57 -7.94 7.20
N GLY A 19 1.52 -8.02 8.13
CA GLY A 19 1.27 -8.31 9.54
C GLY A 19 0.25 -7.37 10.20
N ARG A 20 0.28 -6.08 9.89
CA ARG A 20 -0.70 -5.12 10.43
C ARG A 20 -2.05 -5.14 9.69
N MET A 21 -2.09 -5.59 8.44
CA MET A 21 -3.33 -5.70 7.67
C MET A 21 -4.12 -6.96 8.00
N ILE A 22 -3.46 -8.01 8.52
CA ILE A 22 -4.11 -9.27 8.93
C ILE A 22 -5.14 -9.05 10.05
N PRO A 23 -4.82 -8.42 11.19
CA PRO A 23 -5.81 -8.15 12.23
C PRO A 23 -6.99 -7.29 11.75
N LEU A 24 -6.71 -6.32 10.86
CA LEU A 24 -7.76 -5.50 10.25
C LEU A 24 -8.69 -6.34 9.38
N ALA A 25 -8.14 -7.24 8.58
CA ALA A 25 -8.91 -8.15 7.75
C ALA A 25 -9.80 -9.08 8.59
N MET A 26 -9.27 -9.66 9.66
CA MET A 26 -10.03 -10.49 10.59
C MET A 26 -11.23 -9.74 11.18
N GLU A 27 -11.03 -8.50 11.60
CA GLU A 27 -12.12 -7.69 12.17
C GLU A 27 -13.16 -7.31 11.11
N LEU A 28 -12.73 -7.02 9.87
CA LEU A 28 -13.67 -6.77 8.76
C LEU A 28 -14.50 -8.01 8.41
N GLU A 29 -13.88 -9.20 8.36
CA GLU A 29 -14.60 -10.46 8.14
C GLU A 29 -15.57 -10.76 9.27
N ARG A 30 -15.16 -10.54 10.53
CA ARG A 30 -16.04 -10.68 11.70
C ARG A 30 -17.27 -9.78 11.61
N ARG A 31 -17.16 -8.62 10.96
CA ARG A 31 -18.27 -7.69 10.69
C ARG A 31 -19.08 -8.03 9.44
N GLY A 32 -18.79 -9.16 8.78
CA GLY A 32 -19.51 -9.64 7.61
C GLY A 32 -19.07 -8.98 6.30
N CYS A 33 -17.87 -8.41 6.23
CA CYS A 33 -17.28 -7.96 4.98
C CYS A 33 -16.62 -9.13 4.23
N GLU A 34 -16.63 -9.09 2.92
CA GLU A 34 -15.83 -9.97 2.07
C GLU A 34 -14.47 -9.31 1.84
N VAL A 35 -13.41 -9.85 2.43
CA VAL A 35 -12.06 -9.30 2.29
C VAL A 35 -11.29 -10.02 1.19
N VAL A 36 -10.64 -9.24 0.32
CA VAL A 36 -9.75 -9.74 -0.73
C VAL A 36 -8.39 -9.04 -0.58
N PHE A 37 -7.30 -9.81 -0.48
CA PHE A 37 -5.96 -9.25 -0.52
C PHE A 37 -5.40 -9.20 -1.94
N ALA A 38 -4.81 -8.05 -2.30
CA ALA A 38 -4.00 -7.91 -3.50
C ALA A 38 -2.53 -7.71 -3.09
N ALA A 39 -1.72 -8.75 -3.22
CA ALA A 39 -0.33 -8.76 -2.75
C ALA A 39 0.59 -9.53 -3.71
N ASP A 40 1.90 -9.39 -3.57
CA ASP A 40 2.87 -10.21 -4.30
C ASP A 40 3.05 -11.59 -3.63
N ALA A 41 3.62 -12.53 -4.38
CA ALA A 41 3.71 -13.94 -3.97
C ALA A 41 4.23 -14.15 -2.52
N PRO A 42 5.34 -13.53 -2.06
CA PRO A 42 5.82 -13.75 -0.70
C PRO A 42 4.84 -13.28 0.39
N LEU A 43 4.13 -12.15 0.15
CA LEU A 43 3.12 -11.67 1.09
C LEU A 43 1.85 -12.51 1.02
N THR A 44 1.45 -12.95 -0.16
CA THR A 44 0.31 -13.84 -0.36
C THR A 44 0.48 -15.15 0.41
N GLU A 45 1.66 -15.77 0.32
CA GLU A 45 1.97 -17.00 1.09
C GLU A 45 1.84 -16.78 2.60
N MET A 46 2.35 -15.65 3.11
CA MET A 46 2.22 -15.29 4.53
C MET A 46 0.74 -15.09 4.91
N ILE A 47 0.00 -14.31 4.11
CA ILE A 47 -1.40 -13.98 4.38
C ILE A 47 -2.25 -15.25 4.43
N VAL A 48 -2.10 -16.15 3.46
CA VAL A 48 -2.85 -17.43 3.40
C VAL A 48 -2.50 -18.36 4.57
N ARG A 49 -1.24 -18.31 5.05
CA ARG A 49 -0.83 -19.09 6.24
C ARG A 49 -1.53 -18.58 7.50
N GLU A 50 -1.60 -17.26 7.68
CA GLU A 50 -2.21 -16.65 8.87
C GLU A 50 -3.74 -16.63 8.81
N LEU A 51 -4.30 -16.52 7.60
CA LEU A 51 -5.74 -16.47 7.34
C LEU A 51 -6.14 -17.56 6.32
N PRO A 52 -6.25 -18.83 6.74
CA PRO A 52 -6.67 -19.89 5.84
C PRO A 52 -8.05 -19.63 5.25
N GLY A 53 -8.15 -19.68 3.93
CA GLY A 53 -9.42 -19.44 3.21
C GLY A 53 -9.69 -17.99 2.77
N ILE A 54 -8.84 -17.03 3.16
CA ILE A 54 -8.95 -15.66 2.67
C ILE A 54 -8.74 -15.60 1.15
N LYS A 55 -9.52 -14.78 0.46
CA LYS A 55 -9.34 -14.56 -0.97
C LYS A 55 -8.11 -13.70 -1.24
N THR A 56 -7.25 -14.15 -2.12
CA THR A 56 -6.05 -13.43 -2.55
C THR A 56 -5.98 -13.27 -4.05
N VAL A 57 -5.44 -12.16 -4.52
CA VAL A 57 -5.09 -11.91 -5.92
C VAL A 57 -3.63 -11.52 -5.98
N GLU A 58 -2.86 -12.24 -6.76
CA GLU A 58 -1.45 -11.94 -6.92
C GLU A 58 -1.26 -10.74 -7.85
N ILE A 59 -0.47 -9.78 -7.39
CA ILE A 59 -0.11 -8.57 -8.13
C ILE A 59 1.40 -8.35 -8.07
N PRO A 60 1.99 -7.67 -9.07
CA PRO A 60 3.41 -7.36 -9.04
C PRO A 60 3.79 -6.53 -7.81
N GLY A 61 4.80 -6.96 -7.08
CA GLY A 61 5.39 -6.21 -5.97
C GLY A 61 6.48 -5.24 -6.45
N LEU A 62 6.61 -4.12 -5.76
CA LEU A 62 7.75 -3.22 -5.93
C LEU A 62 8.91 -3.71 -5.04
N ARG A 63 10.01 -4.14 -5.65
CA ARG A 63 11.22 -4.51 -4.93
C ARG A 63 12.23 -3.37 -4.98
N ILE A 64 12.45 -2.72 -3.86
CA ILE A 64 13.55 -1.75 -3.70
C ILE A 64 14.83 -2.52 -3.37
N ARG A 65 15.90 -2.20 -4.09
CA ARG A 65 17.24 -2.75 -3.84
C ARG A 65 18.05 -1.74 -3.04
N TYR A 66 18.40 -2.11 -1.82
CA TYR A 66 19.33 -1.32 -1.03
C TYR A 66 20.77 -1.67 -1.39
N SER A 67 21.56 -0.64 -1.67
CA SER A 67 23.01 -0.83 -1.90
C SER A 67 23.71 -1.03 -0.55
N ARG A 68 24.71 -1.92 -0.52
CA ARG A 68 25.60 -2.08 0.65
C ARG A 68 26.58 -0.90 0.79
N TYR A 69 26.78 -0.14 -0.28
CA TYR A 69 27.80 0.91 -0.37
C TYR A 69 27.22 2.33 -0.37
N LEU A 70 25.93 2.48 -0.62
CA LEU A 70 25.25 3.77 -0.69
C LEU A 70 24.31 3.95 0.49
N PRO A 71 24.24 5.17 1.05
CA PRO A 71 23.21 5.50 2.04
C PRO A 71 21.81 5.20 1.51
N GLN A 72 20.90 4.83 2.39
CA GLN A 72 19.54 4.42 2.05
C GLN A 72 18.80 5.47 1.20
N TYR A 73 18.92 6.75 1.55
CA TYR A 73 18.27 7.85 0.84
C TYR A 73 18.80 8.01 -0.60
N VAL A 74 20.09 7.77 -0.86
CA VAL A 74 20.66 7.78 -2.21
C VAL A 74 20.09 6.62 -3.03
N SER A 75 20.05 5.43 -2.43
CA SER A 75 19.49 4.24 -3.08
C SER A 75 18.00 4.43 -3.45
N ILE A 76 17.22 5.06 -2.60
CA ILE A 76 15.81 5.39 -2.88
C ILE A 76 15.71 6.45 -3.97
N PHE A 77 16.52 7.51 -3.90
CA PHE A 77 16.51 8.59 -4.89
C PHE A 77 16.82 8.09 -6.31
N LEU A 78 17.82 7.24 -6.46
CA LEU A 78 18.16 6.62 -7.74
C LEU A 78 17.04 5.69 -8.28
N GLN A 79 16.19 5.19 -7.42
CA GLN A 79 15.07 4.31 -7.79
C GLN A 79 13.73 5.06 -7.95
N LEU A 80 13.68 6.38 -7.78
CA LEU A 80 12.46 7.17 -7.98
C LEU A 80 11.75 6.88 -9.32
N PRO A 81 12.44 6.79 -10.48
CA PRO A 81 11.77 6.45 -11.73
C PRO A 81 11.08 5.08 -11.68
N VAL A 82 11.71 4.11 -11.01
CA VAL A 82 11.15 2.75 -10.85
C VAL A 82 9.94 2.78 -9.91
N ILE A 83 10.00 3.56 -8.84
CA ILE A 83 8.88 3.75 -7.90
C ILE A 83 7.69 4.39 -8.62
N VAL A 84 7.92 5.43 -9.40
CA VAL A 84 6.86 6.09 -10.19
C VAL A 84 6.28 5.14 -11.23
N ALA A 85 7.11 4.42 -11.98
CA ALA A 85 6.64 3.42 -12.95
C ALA A 85 5.83 2.31 -12.28
N SER A 86 6.24 1.89 -11.07
CA SER A 86 5.48 0.91 -10.28
C SER A 86 4.12 1.46 -9.88
N ALA A 87 4.04 2.70 -9.38
CA ALA A 87 2.77 3.32 -9.02
C ALA A 87 1.80 3.41 -10.21
N VAL A 88 2.30 3.70 -11.40
CA VAL A 88 1.48 3.69 -12.63
C VAL A 88 0.97 2.29 -12.97
N ARG A 89 1.83 1.27 -12.87
CA ARG A 89 1.43 -0.13 -13.09
C ARG A 89 0.43 -0.61 -12.05
N GLU A 90 0.64 -0.25 -10.78
CA GLU A 90 -0.29 -0.54 -9.69
C GLU A 90 -1.67 0.06 -9.97
N HIS A 91 -1.71 1.31 -10.45
CA HIS A 91 -2.98 1.96 -10.80
C HIS A 91 -3.70 1.24 -11.96
N ALA A 92 -2.95 0.81 -12.98
CA ALA A 92 -3.52 0.02 -14.07
C ALA A 92 -4.06 -1.33 -13.59
N THR A 93 -3.31 -2.01 -12.71
CA THR A 93 -3.73 -3.27 -12.09
C THR A 93 -4.99 -3.07 -11.24
N LEU A 94 -5.01 -2.02 -10.41
CA LEU A 94 -6.18 -1.70 -9.61
C LEU A 94 -7.43 -1.46 -10.46
N ARG A 95 -7.31 -0.73 -11.59
CA ARG A 95 -8.45 -0.49 -12.50
C ARG A 95 -9.03 -1.78 -13.07
N ARG A 96 -8.20 -2.80 -13.32
CA ARG A 96 -8.65 -4.13 -13.72
C ARG A 96 -9.35 -4.82 -12.57
N LEU A 97 -8.71 -4.90 -11.40
CA LEU A 97 -9.28 -5.53 -10.20
C LEU A 97 -10.58 -4.86 -9.75
N ALA A 98 -10.69 -3.55 -9.88
CA ALA A 98 -11.92 -2.81 -9.59
C ALA A 98 -13.10 -3.23 -10.47
N LYS A 99 -12.84 -3.60 -11.72
CA LYS A 99 -13.88 -4.12 -12.63
C LYS A 99 -14.23 -5.59 -12.36
N GLU A 100 -13.23 -6.40 -12.00
CA GLU A 100 -13.38 -7.83 -11.78
C GLU A 100 -14.02 -8.14 -10.43
N LEU A 101 -13.61 -7.41 -9.38
CA LEU A 101 -14.01 -7.67 -8.00
C LEU A 101 -15.12 -6.75 -7.51
N ASP A 102 -15.36 -5.62 -8.15
CA ASP A 102 -16.31 -4.58 -7.75
C ASP A 102 -16.26 -4.25 -6.24
N PRO A 103 -15.08 -3.85 -5.72
CA PRO A 103 -14.94 -3.56 -4.31
C PRO A 103 -15.61 -2.24 -3.98
N MET A 104 -16.24 -2.15 -2.80
CA MET A 104 -16.81 -0.92 -2.27
C MET A 104 -15.78 -0.05 -1.55
N VAL A 105 -14.73 -0.69 -1.02
CA VAL A 105 -13.65 0.00 -0.30
C VAL A 105 -12.30 -0.58 -0.75
N ILE A 106 -11.32 0.31 -0.91
CA ILE A 106 -9.92 -0.05 -1.15
C ILE A 106 -9.10 0.44 0.06
N ILE A 107 -8.30 -0.44 0.64
CA ILE A 107 -7.36 -0.10 1.71
C ILE A 107 -5.94 -0.31 1.16
N SER A 108 -5.23 0.79 1.00
CA SER A 108 -3.87 0.84 0.49
C SER A 108 -2.89 1.09 1.63
N ASP A 109 -2.06 0.14 1.96
CA ASP A 109 -1.00 0.33 2.94
C ASP A 109 0.30 0.71 2.23
N ASN A 110 0.61 2.01 2.22
CA ASN A 110 1.77 2.62 1.58
C ASN A 110 1.94 2.32 0.06
N ARG A 111 0.90 1.89 -0.65
CA ARG A 111 0.93 1.74 -2.11
C ARG A 111 0.39 2.99 -2.79
N PHE A 112 1.26 3.72 -3.47
CA PHE A 112 0.95 5.04 -4.04
C PHE A 112 -0.01 5.01 -5.24
N GLY A 113 -0.08 3.89 -5.95
CA GLY A 113 -0.94 3.71 -7.11
C GLY A 113 -2.32 3.11 -6.81
N PHE A 114 -2.58 2.67 -5.56
CA PHE A 114 -3.75 1.88 -5.20
C PHE A 114 -4.92 2.75 -4.70
N CYS A 115 -5.31 3.76 -5.49
CA CYS A 115 -6.48 4.61 -5.26
C CYS A 115 -7.36 4.69 -6.51
N HIS A 116 -8.69 4.80 -6.32
CA HIS A 116 -9.66 4.84 -7.42
C HIS A 116 -10.71 5.93 -7.21
N LYS A 117 -10.96 6.77 -8.23
CA LYS A 117 -11.83 7.96 -8.14
C LYS A 117 -13.29 7.71 -7.78
N LYS A 118 -13.78 6.47 -7.98
CA LYS A 118 -15.19 6.10 -7.78
C LYS A 118 -15.38 5.11 -6.63
N ILE A 119 -14.31 4.65 -5.98
CA ILE A 119 -14.35 3.66 -4.91
C ILE A 119 -13.68 4.29 -3.70
N PHE A 120 -14.33 4.23 -2.55
CA PHE A 120 -13.80 4.79 -1.32
C PHE A 120 -12.42 4.21 -1.02
N SER A 121 -11.40 5.06 -1.06
CA SER A 121 -10.00 4.66 -1.00
C SER A 121 -9.36 5.18 0.30
N VAL A 122 -8.87 4.25 1.10
CA VAL A 122 -8.20 4.52 2.38
C VAL A 122 -6.69 4.33 2.20
N TYR A 123 -5.93 5.32 2.61
CA TYR A 123 -4.47 5.24 2.68
C TYR A 123 -4.01 5.01 4.12
N VAL A 124 -3.24 3.97 4.34
CA VAL A 124 -2.65 3.65 5.64
C VAL A 124 -1.15 3.92 5.57
N THR A 125 -0.64 4.76 6.47
CA THR A 125 0.80 5.07 6.52
C THR A 125 1.25 5.39 7.94
N HIS A 126 2.41 4.93 8.32
CA HIS A 126 3.08 5.33 9.56
C HIS A 126 4.16 6.41 9.31
N GLN A 127 4.45 6.73 8.05
CA GLN A 127 5.42 7.74 7.64
C GLN A 127 4.72 8.99 7.15
N VAL A 128 4.31 9.86 8.05
CA VAL A 128 3.74 11.17 7.69
C VAL A 128 4.85 12.16 7.31
N ARG A 129 6.06 11.99 7.86
CA ARG A 129 7.22 12.84 7.59
C ARG A 129 8.42 12.00 7.14
N ILE A 130 8.99 12.39 6.01
CA ILE A 130 10.25 11.83 5.51
C ILE A 130 11.37 12.73 6.02
N ALA A 131 12.14 12.24 7.00
CA ALA A 131 13.29 12.95 7.52
C ALA A 131 14.50 12.73 6.61
N PHE A 132 15.21 13.82 6.31
CA PHE A 132 16.45 13.79 5.55
C PHE A 132 17.65 14.09 6.47
N PRO A 133 18.87 13.65 6.12
CA PRO A 133 20.08 14.14 6.76
C PRO A 133 20.20 15.65 6.67
N ALA A 134 20.87 16.31 7.64
CA ALA A 134 20.92 17.78 7.74
C ALA A 134 21.33 18.50 6.44
N PHE A 135 22.27 17.92 5.67
CA PHE A 135 22.72 18.48 4.40
C PHE A 135 21.70 18.33 3.25
N LEU A 136 20.64 17.52 3.41
CA LEU A 136 19.52 17.36 2.47
C LEU A 136 18.19 17.87 3.04
N ALA A 137 18.19 18.51 4.21
CA ALA A 137 16.97 19.00 4.85
C ALA A 137 16.16 19.96 3.98
N PHE A 138 16.82 20.66 3.03
CA PHE A 138 16.14 21.52 2.04
C PHE A 138 15.21 20.74 1.10
N LEU A 139 15.33 19.42 1.00
CA LEU A 139 14.41 18.56 0.22
C LEU A 139 13.15 18.14 1.01
N GLU A 140 13.14 18.31 2.35
CA GLU A 140 11.98 17.94 3.17
C GLU A 140 10.66 18.60 2.73
N PRO A 141 10.63 19.92 2.40
CA PRO A 141 9.40 20.54 1.92
C PRO A 141 8.87 19.94 0.62
N LEU A 142 9.77 19.60 -0.31
CA LEU A 142 9.42 18.97 -1.58
C LEU A 142 8.86 17.56 -1.35
N ALA A 143 9.52 16.76 -0.53
CA ALA A 143 9.04 15.42 -0.18
C ALA A 143 7.70 15.46 0.54
N ALA A 144 7.50 16.38 1.47
CA ALA A 144 6.24 16.59 2.16
C ALA A 144 5.13 17.05 1.21
N TRP A 145 5.44 17.90 0.24
CA TRP A 145 4.49 18.32 -0.79
C TRP A 145 4.08 17.14 -1.68
N MET A 146 5.04 16.36 -2.17
CA MET A 146 4.77 15.15 -2.97
C MET A 146 3.91 14.14 -2.18
N HIS A 147 4.23 13.90 -0.92
CA HIS A 147 3.48 12.99 -0.08
C HIS A 147 2.04 13.48 0.16
N ARG A 148 1.85 14.79 0.39
CA ARG A 148 0.50 15.40 0.48
C ARG A 148 -0.29 15.22 -0.81
N MET A 149 0.35 15.40 -1.97
CA MET A 149 -0.30 15.16 -3.28
C MET A 149 -0.74 13.70 -3.45
N ILE A 150 0.04 12.74 -2.93
CA ILE A 150 -0.35 11.34 -2.95
C ILE A 150 -1.56 11.11 -2.04
N ILE A 151 -1.46 11.55 -0.78
CA ILE A 151 -2.54 11.39 0.23
C ILE A 151 -3.84 12.06 -0.24
N SER A 152 -3.77 13.23 -0.86
CA SER A 152 -4.97 13.95 -1.34
C SER A 152 -5.78 13.23 -2.43
N ARG A 153 -5.24 12.13 -2.97
CA ARG A 153 -5.96 11.26 -3.93
C ARG A 153 -6.83 10.20 -3.25
N TYR A 154 -6.72 10.07 -1.94
CA TYR A 154 -7.48 9.14 -1.12
C TYR A 154 -8.56 9.87 -0.34
N ASP A 155 -9.65 9.18 -0.04
CA ASP A 155 -10.78 9.74 0.70
C ASP A 155 -10.50 9.81 2.21
N LEU A 156 -9.63 8.93 2.70
CA LEU A 156 -9.22 8.86 4.11
C LEU A 156 -7.75 8.46 4.22
N CYS A 157 -7.04 9.10 5.16
CA CYS A 157 -5.68 8.72 5.55
C CYS A 157 -5.69 8.28 7.01
N LEU A 158 -5.24 7.06 7.28
CA LEU A 158 -5.10 6.50 8.62
C LEU A 158 -3.63 6.42 8.99
N VAL A 159 -3.28 6.95 10.14
CA VAL A 159 -1.96 6.83 10.73
C VAL A 159 -2.10 5.92 11.96
N PRO A 160 -1.66 4.65 11.87
CA PRO A 160 -1.71 3.78 13.04
C PRO A 160 -0.70 4.26 14.08
N ASP A 161 -1.19 4.62 15.27
CA ASP A 161 -0.38 4.87 16.47
C ASP A 161 -0.14 3.53 17.17
N TYR A 162 1.11 3.33 17.61
CA TYR A 162 1.53 2.17 18.38
C TYR A 162 1.79 2.59 19.83
#